data_ed091831ff277e0db9c96df250442e93
#
_entry.id   ed091831ff277e0db9c96df250442e93
#
_cell.length_a   1.000
_cell.length_b   1.000
_cell.length_c   1.000
_cell.angle_alpha   90.00
_cell.angle_beta   90.00
_cell.angle_gamma   90.00
#
_symmetry.space_group_name_H-M   'P 1'
#
loop_
_entity.id
_entity.type
_entity.pdbx_description
1 polymer ?
#
loop_
_entity_poly.entity_id
_entity_poly.type
_entity_poly.pdbx_seq_one_letter_code
_entity_poly.pdbx_strand_id
1 'polypeptide(L)'
;SRGLGDVYKRQVLRPEPDYTFNRCFGVEIEAYNCPRQTLTDALREAGIPVEIGSRNAETNSNWKLTTDGSLEGSHTFELVSPILCGEQGLEVLERVCWVLDAYNVKINSSCGVHVHFNAGDFNLTTWQNLILSYKHAETEIDKFMPASRRGNRNTYCRSLRGFSDEDIRSAESIESLQRLFGSRYMKVNLEAYSRHRTVEFRQHSGTINFTKIENWVRFLGRMIIFASTASLPAGIRLEDFPFLGEKQKLYYKLRTKKLMV
;
A
#
# COMPACT_ATOMS: atom_id res chain seq x y z
N SER A 1 -26.35 8.19 12.94
CA SER A 1 -26.49 6.73 13.12
C SER A 1 -26.10 6.06 11.80
N ARG A 2 -24.97 5.37 11.78
CA ARG A 2 -24.61 4.50 10.65
C ARG A 2 -25.61 3.34 10.64
N GLY A 3 -26.45 3.25 9.60
CA GLY A 3 -27.49 2.25 9.55
C GLY A 3 -26.94 0.82 9.43
N LEU A 4 -27.73 -0.18 9.83
CA LEU A 4 -27.43 -1.61 9.72
C LEU A 4 -26.92 -2.01 8.32
N GLY A 5 -27.37 -1.32 7.26
CA GLY A 5 -26.90 -1.53 5.88
C GLY A 5 -25.42 -1.22 5.65
N ASP A 6 -24.84 -0.26 6.37
CA ASP A 6 -23.42 0.06 6.25
C ASP A 6 -22.54 -0.96 6.97
N VAL A 7 -23.02 -1.51 8.09
CA VAL A 7 -22.34 -2.59 8.82
C VAL A 7 -22.33 -3.86 7.97
N TYR A 8 -23.44 -4.21 7.33
CA TYR A 8 -23.53 -5.38 6.46
C TYR A 8 -22.64 -5.26 5.23
N LYS A 9 -22.64 -4.10 4.55
CA LYS A 9 -21.73 -3.83 3.41
C LYS A 9 -20.27 -3.93 3.82
N ARG A 10 -19.93 -3.45 5.02
CA ARG A 10 -18.56 -3.53 5.56
C ARG A 10 -18.12 -4.97 5.78
N GLN A 11 -19.00 -5.83 6.33
CA GLN A 11 -18.71 -7.25 6.54
C GLN A 11 -18.54 -8.02 5.23
N VAL A 12 -19.38 -7.75 4.23
CA VAL A 12 -19.31 -8.42 2.91
C VAL A 12 -18.04 -8.04 2.14
N LEU A 13 -17.54 -6.83 2.33
CA LEU A 13 -16.36 -6.32 1.62
C LEU A 13 -15.03 -6.59 2.34
N ARG A 14 -15.06 -7.11 3.57
CA ARG A 14 -13.83 -7.54 4.24
C ARG A 14 -13.25 -8.77 3.55
N PRO A 15 -11.91 -8.86 3.44
CA PRO A 15 -11.24 -10.07 2.97
C PRO A 15 -11.60 -11.28 3.83
N GLU A 16 -11.47 -12.47 3.27
CA GLU A 16 -11.77 -13.70 4.00
C GLU A 16 -10.75 -13.99 5.08
N PRO A 17 -11.19 -14.48 6.28
CA PRO A 17 -10.29 -14.69 7.43
C PRO A 17 -9.25 -15.81 7.26
N ASP A 18 -9.51 -16.79 6.41
CA ASP A 18 -8.60 -17.90 6.10
C ASP A 18 -7.38 -17.52 5.26
N TYR A 19 -7.24 -16.26 5.00
CA TYR A 19 -6.05 -15.62 4.62
C TYR A 19 -5.10 -15.49 5.80
N THR A 20 -4.30 -16.46 6.07
CA THR A 20 -3.18 -16.34 7.00
C THR A 20 -2.21 -15.29 6.48
N PHE A 21 -2.54 -14.05 6.76
CA PHE A 21 -1.68 -12.91 6.50
C PHE A 21 -0.70 -12.80 7.66
N ASN A 22 0.43 -13.49 7.55
CA ASN A 22 1.46 -13.55 8.61
C ASN A 22 2.67 -12.64 8.30
N ARG A 23 2.73 -12.06 7.10
CA ARG A 23 3.86 -11.21 6.72
C ARG A 23 3.82 -9.88 7.45
N CYS A 24 5.00 -9.41 7.87
CA CYS A 24 5.14 -8.10 8.46
C CYS A 24 5.15 -7.02 7.36
N PHE A 25 4.49 -5.90 7.65
CA PHE A 25 4.32 -4.77 6.74
C PHE A 25 4.46 -3.45 7.49
N GLY A 26 4.63 -2.38 6.75
CA GLY A 26 4.53 -1.00 7.23
C GLY A 26 3.62 -0.20 6.30
N VAL A 27 3.03 0.87 6.81
CA VAL A 27 2.23 1.80 6.03
C VAL A 27 2.69 3.23 6.27
N GLU A 28 2.68 4.03 5.20
CA GLU A 28 2.83 5.47 5.23
C GLU A 28 1.52 6.07 4.73
N ILE A 29 0.86 6.88 5.57
CA ILE A 29 -0.42 7.53 5.25
C ILE A 29 -0.17 9.02 5.12
N GLU A 30 -0.24 9.53 3.91
CA GLU A 30 -0.14 10.95 3.59
C GLU A 30 -1.52 11.61 3.70
N ALA A 31 -1.59 12.73 4.46
CA ALA A 31 -2.84 13.42 4.73
C ALA A 31 -2.62 14.88 5.15
N TYR A 32 -3.72 15.60 5.38
CA TYR A 32 -3.70 16.98 5.82
C TYR A 32 -4.90 17.35 6.72
N ASN A 33 -5.01 18.60 7.10
CA ASN A 33 -6.12 19.21 7.86
C ASN A 33 -6.14 18.88 9.37
N CYS A 34 -5.07 18.34 9.94
CA CYS A 34 -4.95 18.18 11.39
C CYS A 34 -3.55 18.58 11.85
N PRO A 35 -3.40 19.50 12.83
CA PRO A 35 -2.11 19.83 13.40
C PRO A 35 -1.45 18.58 14.00
N ARG A 36 -0.17 18.39 13.73
CA ARG A 36 0.56 17.18 14.17
C ARG A 36 0.53 16.98 15.68
N GLN A 37 0.61 18.06 16.47
CA GLN A 37 0.52 17.95 17.93
C GLN A 37 -0.85 17.41 18.35
N THR A 38 -1.94 17.99 17.83
CA THR A 38 -3.30 17.55 18.09
C THR A 38 -3.50 16.08 17.75
N LEU A 39 -3.00 15.66 16.59
CA LEU A 39 -3.11 14.25 16.16
C LEU A 39 -2.25 13.32 17.02
N THR A 40 -1.06 13.79 17.44
CA THR A 40 -0.19 13.04 18.37
C THR A 40 -0.91 12.77 19.70
N ASP A 41 -1.53 13.80 20.27
CA ASP A 41 -2.23 13.69 21.55
C ASP A 41 -3.44 12.74 21.42
N ALA A 42 -4.21 12.86 20.34
CA ALA A 42 -5.35 11.99 20.05
C ALA A 42 -4.97 10.52 19.88
N LEU A 43 -3.88 10.24 19.14
CA LEU A 43 -3.39 8.86 18.95
C LEU A 43 -2.92 8.27 20.29
N ARG A 44 -2.21 9.05 21.12
CA ARG A 44 -1.77 8.61 22.45
C ARG A 44 -2.93 8.33 23.38
N GLU A 45 -3.96 9.18 23.37
CA GLU A 45 -5.20 8.97 24.15
C GLU A 45 -5.92 7.68 23.71
N ALA A 46 -5.84 7.33 22.43
CA ALA A 46 -6.35 6.07 21.89
C ALA A 46 -5.44 4.85 22.16
N GLY A 47 -4.37 5.02 22.96
CA GLY A 47 -3.41 3.96 23.29
C GLY A 47 -2.46 3.58 22.16
N ILE A 48 -2.25 4.49 21.19
CA ILE A 48 -1.35 4.29 20.05
C ILE A 48 -0.06 5.08 20.32
N PRO A 49 1.09 4.42 20.53
CA PRO A 49 2.35 5.11 20.76
C PRO A 49 2.79 5.84 19.49
N VAL A 50 2.94 7.17 19.58
CA VAL A 50 3.30 8.02 18.45
C VAL A 50 4.25 9.12 18.88
N GLU A 51 5.15 9.50 18.00
CA GLU A 51 6.08 10.62 18.16
C GLU A 51 6.10 11.52 16.92
N ILE A 52 6.41 12.79 17.14
CA ILE A 52 6.74 13.72 16.05
C ILE A 52 8.24 13.54 15.77
N GLY A 53 8.57 13.07 14.57
CA GLY A 53 9.92 12.71 14.19
C GLY A 53 10.38 13.30 12.87
N SER A 54 11.65 13.12 12.57
CA SER A 54 12.20 13.36 11.24
C SER A 54 12.04 12.10 10.35
N ARG A 55 11.99 12.27 9.04
CA ARG A 55 11.94 11.18 8.05
C ARG A 55 13.08 10.15 8.18
N ASN A 56 14.23 10.58 8.70
CA ASN A 56 15.43 9.76 8.78
C ASN A 56 15.60 9.05 10.15
N ALA A 57 14.62 9.17 11.05
CA ALA A 57 14.68 8.47 12.34
C ALA A 57 14.48 6.96 12.12
N GLU A 58 15.26 6.16 12.85
CA GLU A 58 15.17 4.70 12.80
C GLU A 58 13.73 4.20 13.09
N THR A 59 13.34 3.10 12.45
CA THR A 59 12.08 2.44 12.74
C THR A 59 12.12 1.88 14.16
N ASN A 60 11.22 2.37 15.00
CA ASN A 60 11.05 1.89 16.38
C ASN A 60 9.64 1.31 16.57
N SER A 61 9.22 1.07 17.80
CA SER A 61 7.88 0.57 18.13
C SER A 61 6.77 1.62 18.02
N ASN A 62 7.11 2.88 17.77
CA ASN A 62 6.16 3.98 17.75
C ASN A 62 5.77 4.34 16.31
N TRP A 63 4.54 4.78 16.13
CA TRP A 63 4.15 5.53 14.96
C TRP A 63 4.90 6.86 14.91
N LYS A 64 5.12 7.38 13.70
CA LYS A 64 5.82 8.67 13.52
C LYS A 64 4.98 9.61 12.68
N LEU A 65 4.83 10.85 13.14
CA LEU A 65 4.30 11.96 12.36
C LEU A 65 5.45 12.79 11.81
N THR A 66 5.60 12.78 10.49
CA THR A 66 6.66 13.52 9.79
C THR A 66 6.07 14.57 8.85
N THR A 67 6.92 15.39 8.25
CA THR A 67 6.54 16.33 7.18
C THR A 67 6.89 15.75 5.82
N ASP A 68 6.02 15.97 4.83
CA ASP A 68 6.35 15.76 3.42
C ASP A 68 6.07 17.04 2.63
N GLY A 69 7.11 17.59 1.99
CA GLY A 69 7.03 18.82 1.20
C GLY A 69 6.31 18.67 -0.14
N SER A 70 5.96 17.44 -0.56
CA SER A 70 5.19 17.19 -1.78
C SER A 70 3.67 17.29 -1.57
N LEU A 71 3.22 17.37 -0.31
CA LEU A 71 1.81 17.41 0.03
C LEU A 71 1.24 18.82 -0.03
N GLU A 72 0.02 18.94 -0.53
CA GLU A 72 -0.73 20.18 -0.63
C GLU A 72 -1.82 20.25 0.45
N GLY A 73 -2.02 21.44 1.02
CA GLY A 73 -3.05 21.69 2.03
C GLY A 73 -2.51 22.30 3.32
N SER A 74 -3.41 22.55 4.27
CA SER A 74 -3.05 23.01 5.61
C SER A 74 -2.69 21.86 6.52
N HIS A 75 -1.67 22.04 7.36
CA HIS A 75 -1.26 21.00 8.33
C HIS A 75 -1.03 19.62 7.69
N THR A 76 -0.23 19.59 6.63
CA THR A 76 0.16 18.36 5.96
C THR A 76 1.07 17.50 6.84
N PHE A 77 0.92 16.19 6.73
CA PHE A 77 1.75 15.22 7.43
C PHE A 77 1.80 13.89 6.71
N GLU A 78 2.80 13.11 7.05
CA GLU A 78 2.92 11.70 6.73
C GLU A 78 2.93 10.92 8.06
N LEU A 79 2.02 9.98 8.21
CA LEU A 79 1.95 9.08 9.37
C LEU A 79 2.56 7.74 9.00
N VAL A 80 3.72 7.44 9.57
CA VAL A 80 4.51 6.24 9.30
C VAL A 80 4.29 5.24 10.43
N SER A 81 3.93 4.01 10.09
CA SER A 81 3.74 2.94 11.09
C SER A 81 5.07 2.38 11.59
N PRO A 82 5.09 1.78 12.80
CA PRO A 82 6.09 0.77 13.13
C PRO A 82 5.92 -0.46 12.24
N ILE A 83 6.74 -1.49 12.47
CA ILE A 83 6.53 -2.79 11.84
C ILE A 83 5.23 -3.40 12.40
N LEU A 84 4.27 -3.62 11.53
CA LEU A 84 2.99 -4.26 11.82
C LEU A 84 3.04 -5.70 11.29
N CYS A 85 2.45 -6.66 11.99
CA CYS A 85 2.47 -8.06 11.55
C CYS A 85 1.08 -8.69 11.64
N GLY A 86 0.68 -9.38 10.58
CA GLY A 86 -0.52 -10.20 10.53
C GLY A 86 -1.82 -9.45 10.87
N GLU A 87 -2.77 -10.17 11.42
CA GLU A 87 -4.08 -9.63 11.80
C GLU A 87 -3.98 -8.60 12.94
N GLN A 88 -3.09 -8.81 13.91
CA GLN A 88 -2.89 -7.84 15.00
C GLN A 88 -2.39 -6.49 14.47
N GLY A 89 -1.51 -6.50 13.46
CA GLY A 89 -1.06 -5.27 12.80
C GLY A 89 -2.20 -4.54 12.09
N LEU A 90 -3.12 -5.28 11.48
CA LEU A 90 -4.31 -4.72 10.85
C LEU A 90 -5.30 -4.15 11.86
N GLU A 91 -5.47 -4.76 13.03
CA GLU A 91 -6.29 -4.23 14.11
C GLU A 91 -5.76 -2.89 14.66
N VAL A 92 -4.44 -2.78 14.82
CA VAL A 92 -3.81 -1.50 15.20
C VAL A 92 -4.05 -0.44 14.13
N LEU A 93 -3.88 -0.79 12.86
CA LEU A 93 -4.12 0.11 11.73
C LEU A 93 -5.60 0.55 11.66
N GLU A 94 -6.56 -0.33 11.97
CA GLU A 94 -7.98 0.02 12.03
C GLU A 94 -8.24 1.10 13.07
N ARG A 95 -7.66 0.97 14.28
CA ARG A 95 -7.77 1.97 15.35
C ARG A 95 -7.16 3.31 14.93
N VAL A 96 -6.00 3.30 14.28
CA VAL A 96 -5.39 4.51 13.73
C VAL A 96 -6.32 5.20 12.75
N CYS A 97 -6.85 4.47 11.77
CA CYS A 97 -7.80 5.02 10.79
C CYS A 97 -9.05 5.61 11.47
N TRP A 98 -9.48 5.04 12.57
CA TRP A 98 -10.59 5.52 13.37
C TRP A 98 -10.29 6.89 13.99
N VAL A 99 -9.10 7.07 14.56
CA VAL A 99 -8.65 8.35 15.10
C VAL A 99 -8.54 9.40 13.98
N LEU A 100 -7.94 9.05 12.83
CA LEU A 100 -7.83 9.95 11.70
C LEU A 100 -9.21 10.46 11.22
N ASP A 101 -10.21 9.58 11.15
CA ASP A 101 -11.59 9.94 10.77
C ASP A 101 -12.25 10.84 11.84
N ALA A 102 -12.08 10.52 13.13
CA ALA A 102 -12.64 11.27 14.25
C ALA A 102 -12.10 12.71 14.31
N TYR A 103 -10.84 12.92 13.96
CA TYR A 103 -10.19 14.22 13.93
C TYR A 103 -10.28 14.94 12.57
N ASN A 104 -11.22 14.49 11.72
CA ASN A 104 -11.53 15.13 10.42
C ASN A 104 -10.31 15.30 9.51
N VAL A 105 -9.36 14.37 9.59
CA VAL A 105 -8.22 14.30 8.68
C VAL A 105 -8.72 14.15 7.24
N LYS A 106 -8.10 14.87 6.32
CA LYS A 106 -8.47 14.93 4.90
C LYS A 106 -7.37 14.38 4.01
N ILE A 107 -7.79 13.97 2.83
CA ILE A 107 -6.89 13.56 1.75
C ILE A 107 -7.24 14.31 0.46
N ASN A 108 -6.24 14.53 -0.38
CA ASN A 108 -6.41 15.10 -1.71
C ASN A 108 -5.57 14.32 -2.75
N SER A 109 -5.45 14.85 -3.96
CA SER A 109 -4.72 14.19 -5.06
C SER A 109 -3.21 14.09 -4.84
N SER A 110 -2.63 14.95 -3.99
CA SER A 110 -1.20 14.88 -3.64
C SER A 110 -0.90 13.73 -2.68
N CYS A 111 -1.88 13.30 -1.87
CA CYS A 111 -1.71 12.27 -0.87
C CYS A 111 -1.66 10.86 -1.47
N GLY A 112 -0.81 10.00 -0.92
CA GLY A 112 -0.72 8.57 -1.20
C GLY A 112 -0.86 7.71 0.07
N VAL A 113 -0.98 6.41 -0.14
CA VAL A 113 -0.71 5.39 0.87
C VAL A 113 0.35 4.46 0.31
N HIS A 114 1.49 4.40 0.98
CA HIS A 114 2.56 3.50 0.62
C HIS A 114 2.54 2.29 1.57
N VAL A 115 2.83 1.11 1.02
CA VAL A 115 2.86 -0.13 1.80
C VAL A 115 4.21 -0.79 1.60
N HIS A 116 4.89 -1.06 2.70
CA HIS A 116 6.15 -1.77 2.74
C HIS A 116 5.92 -3.21 3.21
N PHE A 117 6.59 -4.16 2.57
CA PHE A 117 6.65 -5.54 3.06
C PHE A 117 8.09 -5.96 3.27
N ASN A 118 8.34 -6.72 4.34
CA ASN A 118 9.64 -7.33 4.52
C ASN A 118 9.99 -8.21 3.31
N ALA A 119 11.16 -7.98 2.74
CA ALA A 119 11.70 -8.68 1.58
C ALA A 119 13.05 -9.32 1.87
N GLY A 120 13.44 -9.42 3.15
CA GLY A 120 14.71 -10.00 3.55
C GLY A 120 14.84 -11.50 3.24
N ASP A 121 13.73 -12.18 3.03
CA ASP A 121 13.61 -13.58 2.63
C ASP A 121 13.49 -13.81 1.13
N PHE A 122 13.47 -12.73 0.29
CA PHE A 122 13.34 -12.88 -1.14
C PHE A 122 14.64 -13.34 -1.79
N ASN A 123 14.55 -14.36 -2.62
CA ASN A 123 15.58 -14.67 -3.61
C ASN A 123 15.34 -13.87 -4.91
N LEU A 124 16.29 -13.93 -5.84
CA LEU A 124 16.19 -13.20 -7.11
C LEU A 124 14.93 -13.58 -7.90
N THR A 125 14.59 -14.86 -7.95
CA THR A 125 13.39 -15.35 -8.65
C THR A 125 12.11 -14.75 -8.06
N THR A 126 12.03 -14.63 -6.73
CA THR A 126 10.89 -13.98 -6.06
C THR A 126 10.77 -12.51 -6.46
N TRP A 127 11.90 -11.79 -6.52
CA TRP A 127 11.92 -10.40 -6.99
C TRP A 127 11.44 -10.28 -8.43
N GLN A 128 11.99 -11.07 -9.35
CA GLN A 128 11.60 -11.07 -10.76
C GLN A 128 10.12 -11.41 -10.94
N ASN A 129 9.62 -12.43 -10.26
CA ASN A 129 8.22 -12.84 -10.30
C ASN A 129 7.28 -11.77 -9.75
N LEU A 130 7.65 -11.11 -8.64
CA LEU A 130 6.84 -10.03 -8.05
C LEU A 130 6.72 -8.84 -8.99
N ILE A 131 7.84 -8.41 -9.57
CA ILE A 131 7.88 -7.30 -10.50
C ILE A 131 7.06 -7.60 -11.75
N LEU A 132 7.23 -8.79 -12.34
CA LEU A 132 6.47 -9.23 -13.49
C LEU A 132 4.98 -9.35 -13.17
N SER A 133 4.64 -9.92 -12.01
CA SER A 133 3.24 -10.03 -11.57
C SER A 133 2.58 -8.66 -11.43
N TYR A 134 3.26 -7.70 -10.79
CA TYR A 134 2.73 -6.35 -10.66
C TYR A 134 2.59 -5.66 -12.02
N LYS A 135 3.61 -5.74 -12.87
CA LYS A 135 3.63 -5.19 -14.23
C LYS A 135 2.47 -5.72 -15.07
N HIS A 136 2.26 -7.04 -15.07
CA HIS A 136 1.18 -7.68 -15.84
C HIS A 136 -0.21 -7.38 -15.28
N ALA A 137 -0.32 -7.24 -13.94
CA ALA A 137 -1.55 -6.85 -13.26
C ALA A 137 -1.85 -5.34 -13.35
N GLU A 138 -0.89 -4.50 -13.70
CA GLU A 138 -0.98 -3.04 -13.56
C GLU A 138 -2.19 -2.44 -14.30
N THR A 139 -2.55 -2.97 -15.47
CA THR A 139 -3.73 -2.50 -16.22
C THR A 139 -5.04 -2.78 -15.44
N GLU A 140 -5.14 -3.91 -14.77
CA GLU A 140 -6.28 -4.25 -13.92
C GLU A 140 -6.27 -3.43 -12.62
N ILE A 141 -5.10 -3.25 -12.02
CA ILE A 141 -4.92 -2.39 -10.83
C ILE A 141 -5.34 -0.95 -11.15
N ASP A 142 -4.94 -0.42 -12.30
CA ASP A 142 -5.31 0.94 -12.73
C ASP A 142 -6.83 1.13 -12.76
N LYS A 143 -7.64 0.12 -13.09
CA LYS A 143 -9.11 0.22 -13.14
C LYS A 143 -9.74 0.60 -11.79
N PHE A 144 -9.18 0.10 -10.69
CA PHE A 144 -9.68 0.40 -9.34
C PHE A 144 -8.86 1.48 -8.59
N MET A 145 -7.97 2.17 -9.29
CA MET A 145 -7.29 3.37 -8.81
C MET A 145 -7.91 4.63 -9.41
N PRO A 146 -7.87 5.79 -8.72
CA PRO A 146 -8.30 7.05 -9.31
C PRO A 146 -7.39 7.47 -10.46
N ALA A 147 -7.89 8.33 -11.34
CA ALA A 147 -7.19 8.74 -12.56
C ALA A 147 -5.76 9.25 -12.31
N SER A 148 -5.52 9.96 -11.20
CA SER A 148 -4.21 10.48 -10.80
C SER A 148 -3.17 9.39 -10.49
N ARG A 149 -3.57 8.14 -10.28
CA ARG A 149 -2.69 7.01 -9.93
C ARG A 149 -2.58 5.96 -11.05
N ARG A 150 -3.11 6.25 -12.25
CA ARG A 150 -3.10 5.33 -13.41
C ARG A 150 -1.94 5.64 -14.35
N GLY A 151 -1.35 4.59 -14.91
CA GLY A 151 -0.23 4.72 -15.86
C GLY A 151 0.91 5.56 -15.28
N ASN A 152 1.33 6.58 -16.05
CA ASN A 152 2.39 7.53 -15.68
C ASN A 152 1.86 8.93 -15.28
N ARG A 153 0.60 9.02 -14.86
CA ARG A 153 -0.01 10.32 -14.50
C ARG A 153 0.53 10.93 -13.20
N ASN A 154 1.25 10.15 -12.40
CA ASN A 154 1.89 10.62 -11.18
C ASN A 154 3.40 10.35 -11.24
N THR A 155 4.21 11.38 -11.05
CA THR A 155 5.66 11.32 -11.11
C THR A 155 6.28 10.54 -9.95
N TYR A 156 5.56 10.40 -8.83
CA TYR A 156 6.00 9.69 -7.63
C TYR A 156 5.62 8.21 -7.61
N CYS A 157 4.85 7.73 -8.62
CA CYS A 157 4.52 6.31 -8.77
C CYS A 157 4.36 5.93 -10.26
N ARG A 158 5.49 5.88 -10.98
CA ARG A 158 5.54 5.59 -12.41
C ARG A 158 5.29 4.12 -12.72
N SER A 159 4.74 3.87 -13.91
CA SER A 159 4.39 2.56 -14.43
C SER A 159 5.61 1.66 -14.67
N LEU A 160 5.45 0.36 -14.41
CA LEU A 160 6.42 -0.67 -14.76
C LEU A 160 6.25 -1.18 -16.21
N ARG A 161 5.17 -0.83 -16.90
CA ARG A 161 4.84 -1.38 -18.22
C ARG A 161 5.84 -1.02 -19.32
N GLY A 162 6.67 0.00 -19.13
CA GLY A 162 7.70 0.40 -20.08
C GLY A 162 8.95 -0.47 -20.09
N PHE A 163 9.11 -1.36 -19.10
CA PHE A 163 10.27 -2.24 -19.00
C PHE A 163 9.99 -3.57 -19.70
N SER A 164 11.02 -4.16 -20.36
CA SER A 164 10.92 -5.46 -20.99
C SER A 164 10.83 -6.59 -19.95
N ASP A 165 10.03 -7.63 -20.23
CA ASP A 165 10.02 -8.85 -19.42
C ASP A 165 11.36 -9.56 -19.45
N GLU A 166 12.04 -9.52 -20.61
CA GLU A 166 13.34 -10.13 -20.81
C GLU A 166 14.42 -9.44 -19.96
N ASP A 167 14.43 -8.10 -19.92
CA ASP A 167 15.37 -7.35 -19.08
C ASP A 167 15.16 -7.66 -17.58
N ILE A 168 13.91 -7.81 -17.15
CA ILE A 168 13.58 -8.19 -15.77
C ILE A 168 14.06 -9.61 -15.47
N ARG A 169 13.85 -10.56 -16.42
CA ARG A 169 14.24 -11.97 -16.22
C ARG A 169 15.73 -12.20 -16.33
N SER A 170 16.45 -11.41 -17.12
CA SER A 170 17.88 -11.50 -17.30
C SER A 170 18.70 -10.81 -16.22
N ALA A 171 18.05 -10.07 -15.32
CA ALA A 171 18.73 -9.47 -14.17
C ALA A 171 19.36 -10.54 -13.30
N GLU A 172 20.61 -10.36 -12.91
CA GLU A 172 21.39 -11.35 -12.14
C GLU A 172 21.38 -11.10 -10.63
N SER A 173 20.87 -9.94 -10.20
CA SER A 173 20.78 -9.57 -8.78
C SER A 173 19.69 -8.50 -8.54
N ILE A 174 19.35 -8.26 -7.26
CA ILE A 174 18.45 -7.15 -6.88
C ILE A 174 19.05 -5.80 -7.28
N GLU A 175 20.37 -5.63 -7.19
CA GLU A 175 21.05 -4.40 -7.57
C GLU A 175 20.95 -4.15 -9.08
N SER A 176 20.98 -5.20 -9.91
CA SER A 176 20.75 -5.05 -11.36
C SER A 176 19.30 -4.67 -11.67
N LEU A 177 18.31 -5.20 -10.94
CA LEU A 177 16.91 -4.75 -11.03
C LEU A 177 16.76 -3.29 -10.58
N GLN A 178 17.40 -2.88 -9.48
CA GLN A 178 17.39 -1.49 -9.03
C GLN A 178 17.97 -0.55 -10.09
N ARG A 179 19.09 -0.91 -10.71
CA ARG A 179 19.68 -0.13 -11.82
C ARG A 179 18.77 -0.08 -13.05
N LEU A 180 18.09 -1.17 -13.39
CA LEU A 180 17.14 -1.23 -14.51
C LEU A 180 16.01 -0.21 -14.33
N PHE A 181 15.43 -0.12 -13.12
CA PHE A 181 14.36 0.84 -12.83
C PHE A 181 14.86 2.25 -12.57
N GLY A 182 16.06 2.42 -12.04
CA GLY A 182 16.79 3.68 -11.89
C GLY A 182 16.08 4.76 -11.06
N SER A 183 15.02 4.41 -10.29
CA SER A 183 14.28 5.38 -9.51
C SER A 183 13.42 4.74 -8.42
N ARG A 184 13.39 5.39 -7.27
CA ARG A 184 12.44 5.06 -6.18
C ARG A 184 10.98 5.44 -6.49
N TYR A 185 10.76 6.26 -7.52
CA TYR A 185 9.43 6.78 -7.87
C TYR A 185 8.66 5.87 -8.84
N MET A 186 8.80 4.57 -8.65
CA MET A 186 8.06 3.55 -9.38
C MET A 186 6.87 3.06 -8.53
N LYS A 187 5.83 2.49 -9.17
CA LYS A 187 4.70 1.86 -8.45
C LYS A 187 5.16 0.76 -7.50
N VAL A 188 6.23 0.05 -7.86
CA VAL A 188 6.98 -0.84 -6.99
C VAL A 188 8.39 -0.28 -6.86
N ASN A 189 8.75 0.20 -5.67
CA ASN A 189 10.04 0.78 -5.37
C ASN A 189 10.98 -0.28 -4.78
N LEU A 190 12.04 -0.59 -5.53
CA LEU A 190 13.07 -1.56 -5.12
C LEU A 190 14.18 -0.92 -4.27
N GLU A 191 14.37 0.41 -4.35
CA GLU A 191 15.36 1.14 -3.56
C GLU A 191 15.12 1.03 -2.04
N ALA A 192 13.86 0.76 -1.65
CA ALA A 192 13.49 0.50 -0.27
C ALA A 192 14.22 -0.72 0.33
N TYR A 193 14.63 -1.69 -0.51
CA TYR A 193 15.36 -2.85 -0.05
C TYR A 193 16.74 -2.51 0.52
N SER A 194 17.50 -1.63 -0.14
CA SER A 194 18.83 -1.22 0.31
C SER A 194 18.80 -0.49 1.66
N ARG A 195 17.69 0.21 1.97
CA ARG A 195 17.55 1.03 3.18
C ARG A 195 16.84 0.29 4.32
N HIS A 196 15.79 -0.44 3.99
CA HIS A 196 14.84 -0.98 4.98
C HIS A 196 14.63 -2.48 4.86
N ARG A 197 15.30 -3.15 3.90
CA ARG A 197 15.09 -4.57 3.59
C ARG A 197 13.62 -4.87 3.22
N THR A 198 12.93 -3.90 2.61
CA THR A 198 11.52 -3.99 2.20
C THR A 198 11.35 -3.79 0.71
N VAL A 199 10.23 -4.25 0.17
CA VAL A 199 9.65 -3.78 -1.08
C VAL A 199 8.55 -2.77 -0.75
N GLU A 200 8.53 -1.62 -1.44
CA GLU A 200 7.52 -0.57 -1.23
C GLU A 200 6.58 -0.48 -2.42
N PHE A 201 5.28 -0.44 -2.15
CA PHE A 201 4.22 -0.23 -3.15
C PHE A 201 3.61 1.16 -2.98
N ARG A 202 3.74 2.00 -4.01
CA ARG A 202 3.43 3.43 -3.96
C ARG A 202 2.15 3.83 -4.71
N GLN A 203 1.46 2.91 -5.38
CA GLN A 203 0.39 3.27 -6.32
C GLN A 203 -0.91 3.71 -5.65
N HIS A 204 -1.21 3.31 -4.41
CA HIS A 204 -2.51 3.60 -3.83
C HIS A 204 -2.68 5.09 -3.57
N SER A 205 -3.84 5.65 -3.91
CA SER A 205 -4.20 7.03 -3.56
C SER A 205 -4.33 7.22 -2.05
N GLY A 206 -4.17 8.46 -1.59
CA GLY A 206 -4.45 8.82 -0.21
C GLY A 206 -5.81 8.31 0.25
N THR A 207 -5.86 7.78 1.45
CA THR A 207 -7.10 7.35 2.11
C THR A 207 -6.86 7.12 3.61
N ILE A 208 -7.84 7.47 4.42
CA ILE A 208 -7.92 7.14 5.85
C ILE A 208 -8.97 6.03 6.11
N ASN A 209 -9.56 5.49 5.04
CA ASN A 209 -10.56 4.43 5.16
C ASN A 209 -9.87 3.08 5.33
N PHE A 210 -10.00 2.48 6.52
CA PHE A 210 -9.38 1.21 6.86
C PHE A 210 -9.68 0.10 5.84
N THR A 211 -10.94 -0.08 5.44
CA THR A 211 -11.30 -1.14 4.48
C THR A 211 -10.53 -1.04 3.16
N LYS A 212 -10.23 0.19 2.69
CA LYS A 212 -9.42 0.38 1.47
C LYS A 212 -7.97 -0.02 1.70
N ILE A 213 -7.39 0.40 2.84
CA ILE A 213 -5.99 0.08 3.16
C ILE A 213 -5.85 -1.42 3.42
N GLU A 214 -6.72 -2.02 4.22
CA GLU A 214 -6.73 -3.46 4.51
C GLU A 214 -6.79 -4.31 3.23
N ASN A 215 -7.74 -4.02 2.33
CA ASN A 215 -7.84 -4.75 1.07
C ASN A 215 -6.56 -4.60 0.23
N TRP A 216 -5.95 -3.41 0.21
CA TRP A 216 -4.72 -3.19 -0.52
C TRP A 216 -3.53 -3.93 0.09
N VAL A 217 -3.36 -3.88 1.42
CA VAL A 217 -2.32 -4.63 2.13
C VAL A 217 -2.46 -6.13 1.87
N ARG A 218 -3.67 -6.68 1.99
CA ARG A 218 -3.92 -8.11 1.72
C ARG A 218 -3.71 -8.48 0.26
N PHE A 219 -4.10 -7.64 -0.68
CA PHE A 219 -3.84 -7.85 -2.12
C PHE A 219 -2.34 -8.01 -2.38
N LEU A 220 -1.55 -7.05 -1.89
CA LEU A 220 -0.10 -7.05 -2.08
C LEU A 220 0.59 -8.22 -1.36
N GLY A 221 0.22 -8.50 -0.13
CA GLY A 221 0.77 -9.63 0.63
C GLY A 221 0.53 -10.98 -0.07
N ARG A 222 -0.64 -11.17 -0.66
CA ARG A 222 -0.93 -12.38 -1.46
C ARG A 222 -0.18 -12.43 -2.77
N MET A 223 -0.04 -11.30 -3.45
CA MET A 223 0.79 -11.23 -4.66
C MET A 223 2.24 -11.61 -4.33
N ILE A 224 2.78 -11.19 -3.19
CA ILE A 224 4.12 -11.57 -2.72
C ILE A 224 4.21 -13.07 -2.47
N ILE A 225 3.24 -13.67 -1.79
CA ILE A 225 3.21 -15.13 -1.55
C ILE A 225 3.16 -15.88 -2.89
N PHE A 226 2.32 -15.46 -3.82
CA PHE A 226 2.26 -16.04 -5.15
C PHE A 226 3.58 -15.90 -5.91
N ALA A 227 4.23 -14.75 -5.81
CA ALA A 227 5.50 -14.46 -6.48
C ALA A 227 6.66 -15.36 -6.02
N SER A 228 6.57 -15.97 -4.83
CA SER A 228 7.60 -16.93 -4.38
C SER A 228 7.68 -18.17 -5.27
N THR A 229 6.63 -18.48 -6.03
CA THR A 229 6.54 -19.68 -6.87
C THR A 229 6.32 -19.40 -8.35
N ALA A 230 5.66 -18.29 -8.71
CA ALA A 230 5.30 -17.99 -10.08
C ALA A 230 5.12 -16.49 -10.32
N SER A 231 5.05 -16.10 -11.60
CA SER A 231 4.62 -14.76 -12.02
C SER A 231 3.28 -14.82 -12.76
N LEU A 232 2.50 -13.75 -12.68
CA LEU A 232 1.27 -13.62 -13.48
C LEU A 232 1.61 -13.53 -14.98
N PRO A 233 0.80 -14.13 -15.86
CA PRO A 233 0.96 -13.96 -17.30
C PRO A 233 0.53 -12.56 -17.76
N ALA A 234 1.12 -12.10 -18.87
CA ALA A 234 0.72 -10.85 -19.51
C ALA A 234 -0.75 -10.91 -19.96
N GLY A 235 -1.48 -9.79 -19.82
CA GLY A 235 -2.87 -9.69 -20.22
C GLY A 235 -3.88 -10.36 -19.28
N ILE A 236 -3.44 -10.83 -18.12
CA ILE A 236 -4.32 -11.44 -17.11
C ILE A 236 -5.41 -10.46 -16.67
N ARG A 237 -6.61 -10.97 -16.41
CA ARG A 237 -7.75 -10.19 -15.91
C ARG A 237 -7.92 -10.37 -14.40
N LEU A 238 -8.53 -9.39 -13.73
CA LEU A 238 -8.75 -9.42 -12.27
C LEU A 238 -9.47 -10.70 -11.80
N GLU A 239 -10.44 -11.19 -12.55
CA GLU A 239 -11.17 -12.41 -12.23
C GLU A 239 -10.29 -13.67 -12.22
N ASP A 240 -9.16 -13.63 -12.95
CA ASP A 240 -8.26 -14.77 -13.12
C ASP A 240 -7.04 -14.71 -12.19
N PHE A 241 -6.96 -13.70 -11.31
CA PHE A 241 -5.85 -13.60 -10.33
C PHE A 241 -5.92 -14.80 -9.37
N PRO A 242 -4.93 -15.72 -9.40
CA PRO A 242 -5.01 -16.98 -8.67
C PRO A 242 -4.90 -16.81 -7.15
N PHE A 243 -4.39 -15.68 -6.70
CA PHE A 243 -4.20 -15.38 -5.29
C PHE A 243 -5.34 -14.57 -4.67
N LEU A 244 -6.40 -14.22 -5.42
CA LEU A 244 -7.56 -13.51 -4.89
C LEU A 244 -8.75 -14.45 -4.66
N GLY A 245 -9.33 -14.38 -3.47
CA GLY A 245 -10.62 -14.99 -3.18
C GLY A 245 -11.80 -14.19 -3.75
N GLU A 246 -12.98 -14.81 -3.82
CA GLU A 246 -14.16 -14.21 -4.45
C GLU A 246 -14.61 -12.89 -3.81
N LYS A 247 -14.49 -12.76 -2.48
CA LYS A 247 -14.81 -11.50 -1.78
C LYS A 247 -13.89 -10.36 -2.18
N GLN A 248 -12.59 -10.62 -2.34
CA GLN A 248 -11.65 -9.61 -2.80
C GLN A 248 -11.89 -9.24 -4.28
N LYS A 249 -12.12 -10.22 -5.14
CA LYS A 249 -12.50 -9.95 -6.53
C LYS A 249 -13.75 -9.09 -6.62
N LEU A 250 -14.79 -9.41 -5.82
CA LEU A 250 -16.00 -8.61 -5.73
C LEU A 250 -15.71 -7.17 -5.24
N TYR A 251 -14.89 -7.02 -4.19
CA TYR A 251 -14.49 -5.71 -3.67
C TYR A 251 -13.88 -4.85 -4.79
N TYR A 252 -12.90 -5.37 -5.53
CA TYR A 252 -12.25 -4.61 -6.59
C TYR A 252 -13.13 -4.35 -7.80
N LYS A 253 -14.04 -5.27 -8.16
CA LYS A 253 -15.07 -5.03 -9.18
C LYS A 253 -16.00 -3.87 -8.79
N LEU A 254 -16.47 -3.83 -7.55
CA LEU A 254 -17.31 -2.74 -7.04
C LEU A 254 -16.56 -1.41 -6.98
N ARG A 255 -15.29 -1.43 -6.56
CA ARG A 255 -14.44 -0.24 -6.56
C ARG A 255 -14.21 0.31 -7.97
N THR A 256 -13.95 -0.57 -8.94
CA THR A 256 -13.83 -0.19 -10.36
C THR A 256 -15.08 0.50 -10.86
N LYS A 257 -16.26 -0.07 -10.62
CA LYS A 257 -17.55 0.55 -11.01
C LYS A 257 -17.71 1.94 -10.40
N LYS A 258 -17.35 2.11 -9.13
CA LYS A 258 -17.45 3.42 -8.44
C LYS A 258 -16.52 4.48 -9.02
N LEU A 259 -15.42 4.11 -9.66
CA LEU A 259 -14.43 5.03 -10.23
C LEU A 259 -14.63 5.28 -11.74
N MET A 260 -15.60 4.61 -12.37
CA MET A 260 -15.98 4.81 -13.77
C MET A 260 -17.18 5.77 -13.92
N VAL A 261 -17.86 6.09 -12.84
CA VAL A 261 -18.92 7.09 -12.74
C VAL A 261 -18.35 8.44 -12.35
#